data_749845018dc48ae586fc87dccf29557d
#
_entry.id   749845018dc48ae586fc87dccf29557d
#
_cell.length_a   1.000
_cell.length_b   1.000
_cell.length_c   1.000
_cell.angle_alpha   90.00
_cell.angle_beta   90.00
_cell.angle_gamma   90.00
#
_symmetry.space_group_name_H-M   'P 1'
#
loop_
_entity.id
_entity.type
_entity.pdbx_description
1 polymer ?
#
loop_
_entity_poly.entity_id
_entity_poly.type
_entity_poly.pdbx_seq_one_letter_code
_entity_poly.pdbx_strand_id
1 'polypeptide(L)'
;MGSTKFGGVLFVAYPNDHLPRHVHGFTGGIEVIVDLLPDGNVALAERADAVRPLNAKRSDVKKILSVAASHFDELVELWEKNHDNA
;
A
#
# COMPACT_ATOMS: atom_id res chain seq x y z
N MET A 1 -9.33 6.64 9.18
CA MET A 1 -8.86 6.16 7.88
C MET A 1 -8.20 7.30 7.13
N GLY A 2 -7.05 7.09 6.58
CA GLY A 2 -6.35 8.10 5.80
C GLY A 2 -6.09 7.64 4.39
N SER A 3 -6.09 8.57 3.45
CA SER A 3 -5.81 8.24 2.06
C SER A 3 -5.02 9.36 1.39
N THR A 4 -4.28 9.00 0.37
CA THR A 4 -3.54 9.94 -0.45
C THR A 4 -3.42 9.35 -1.85
N LYS A 5 -3.18 10.19 -2.85
CA LYS A 5 -3.11 9.73 -4.23
C LYS A 5 -1.80 10.16 -4.85
N PHE A 6 -1.08 9.21 -5.43
CA PHE A 6 0.16 9.46 -6.15
C PHE A 6 0.14 8.67 -7.46
N GLY A 7 0.55 9.28 -8.55
CA GLY A 7 0.73 8.59 -9.82
C GLY A 7 -0.50 7.82 -10.31
N GLY A 8 -1.69 8.31 -10.01
CA GLY A 8 -2.92 7.64 -10.40
C GLY A 8 -3.32 6.47 -9.50
N VAL A 9 -2.61 6.27 -8.40
CA VAL A 9 -2.92 5.22 -7.43
C VAL A 9 -3.41 5.85 -6.13
N LEU A 10 -4.55 5.38 -5.64
CA LEU A 10 -5.06 5.81 -4.35
C LEU A 10 -4.51 4.88 -3.29
N PHE A 11 -3.81 5.42 -2.30
CA PHE A 11 -3.30 4.63 -1.17
C PHE A 11 -4.12 4.92 0.07
N VAL A 12 -4.50 3.87 0.79
CA VAL A 12 -5.33 3.97 1.97
C VAL A 12 -4.68 3.23 3.14
N ALA A 13 -4.65 3.86 4.30
CA ALA A 13 -4.25 3.20 5.54
C ALA A 13 -5.49 3.14 6.44
N TYR A 14 -5.86 1.93 6.87
CA TYR A 14 -7.04 1.73 7.70
C TYR A 14 -6.63 1.68 9.18
N PRO A 15 -7.39 2.31 10.06
CA PRO A 15 -6.99 2.38 11.48
C PRO A 15 -6.94 1.03 12.18
N ASN A 16 -7.66 0.03 11.66
CA ASN A 16 -7.66 -1.28 12.29
C ASN A 16 -6.63 -2.24 11.72
N ASP A 17 -5.81 -1.79 10.78
CA ASP A 17 -4.78 -2.66 10.20
C ASP A 17 -3.70 -2.95 11.23
N HIS A 18 -3.11 -4.13 11.15
CA HIS A 18 -2.09 -4.58 12.07
C HIS A 18 -0.70 -4.54 11.44
N LEU A 19 0.33 -4.57 12.25
CA LEU A 19 1.69 -4.71 11.75
C LEU A 19 1.84 -6.02 11.00
N PRO A 20 2.72 -6.07 10.00
CA PRO A 20 3.67 -5.03 9.60
C PRO A 20 2.99 -3.84 8.93
N ARG A 21 3.68 -2.71 8.90
CA ARG A 21 3.16 -1.49 8.27
C ARG A 21 2.84 -1.79 6.81
N HIS A 22 1.67 -1.37 6.36
CA HIS A 22 1.27 -1.57 4.98
C HIS A 22 0.21 -0.57 4.56
N VAL A 23 0.02 -0.42 3.27
CA VAL A 23 -1.03 0.41 2.71
C VAL A 23 -1.75 -0.38 1.63
N HIS A 24 -2.97 0.02 1.32
CA HIS A 24 -3.76 -0.59 0.26
C HIS A 24 -3.74 0.37 -0.94
N GLY A 25 -3.21 -0.08 -2.07
CA GLY A 25 -3.14 0.72 -3.29
C GLY A 25 -4.24 0.31 -4.26
N PHE A 26 -4.97 1.29 -4.77
CA PHE A 26 -6.08 1.06 -5.68
C PHE A 26 -5.88 1.79 -7.00
N THR A 27 -6.05 1.10 -8.10
CA THR A 27 -6.07 1.73 -9.41
C THR A 27 -6.83 0.82 -10.39
N GLY A 28 -7.66 1.39 -11.24
CA GLY A 28 -8.30 0.63 -12.32
C GLY A 28 -9.06 -0.62 -11.88
N GLY A 29 -9.73 -0.59 -10.73
CA GLY A 29 -10.46 -1.75 -10.24
C GLY A 29 -9.59 -2.82 -9.58
N ILE A 30 -8.31 -2.52 -9.34
CA ILE A 30 -7.38 -3.44 -8.71
C ILE A 30 -7.01 -2.92 -7.34
N GLU A 31 -6.82 -3.84 -6.40
CA GLU A 31 -6.29 -3.50 -5.08
C GLU A 31 -5.03 -4.32 -4.83
N VAL A 32 -3.98 -3.67 -4.34
CA VAL A 32 -2.74 -4.35 -3.96
C VAL A 32 -2.36 -3.91 -2.55
N ILE A 33 -2.05 -4.85 -1.68
CA ILE A 33 -1.59 -4.56 -0.33
C ILE A 33 -0.07 -4.52 -0.36
N VAL A 34 0.49 -3.38 0.01
CA VAL A 34 1.92 -3.11 -0.10
C VAL A 34 2.52 -2.96 1.28
N ASP A 35 3.47 -3.83 1.62
CA ASP A 35 4.18 -3.73 2.89
C ASP A 35 5.25 -2.65 2.81
N LEU A 36 5.38 -1.88 3.88
CA LEU A 36 6.39 -0.82 4.00
C LEU A 36 7.49 -1.35 4.92
N LEU A 37 8.58 -1.79 4.31
CA LEU A 37 9.63 -2.51 5.03
C LEU A 37 10.53 -1.58 5.84
N PRO A 38 11.15 -2.06 6.90
CA PRO A 38 12.01 -1.22 7.74
C PRO A 38 13.22 -0.63 7.02
N ASP A 39 13.67 -1.30 5.93
CA ASP A 39 14.84 -0.83 5.20
C ASP A 39 14.52 0.22 4.14
N GLY A 40 13.29 0.70 4.08
CA GLY A 40 12.91 1.72 3.11
C GLY A 40 12.40 1.18 1.80
N ASN A 41 12.28 -0.12 1.68
CA ASN A 41 11.74 -0.75 0.47
C ASN A 41 10.28 -1.15 0.66
N VAL A 42 9.61 -1.44 -0.43
CA VAL A 42 8.24 -1.94 -0.38
C VAL A 42 8.23 -3.37 -0.92
N ALA A 43 7.22 -4.12 -0.54
CA ALA A 43 7.04 -5.47 -1.05
C ALA A 43 5.55 -5.80 -1.10
N LEU A 44 5.18 -6.74 -1.95
CA LEU A 44 3.84 -7.26 -1.95
C LEU A 44 3.61 -7.97 -0.62
N ALA A 45 2.49 -7.72 0.03
CA ALA A 45 2.20 -8.36 1.32
C ALA A 45 2.10 -9.88 1.16
N GLU A 46 2.55 -10.60 2.20
CA GLU A 46 2.52 -12.05 2.15
C GLU A 46 1.20 -12.54 2.71
N ARG A 47 0.16 -12.34 1.98
CA ARG A 47 -1.17 -12.78 2.38
C ARG A 47 -1.95 -13.15 1.12
N ALA A 48 -2.93 -14.05 1.31
CA ALA A 48 -3.70 -14.56 0.18
C ALA A 48 -4.47 -13.47 -0.56
N ASP A 49 -4.86 -12.42 0.13
CA ASP A 49 -5.64 -11.33 -0.45
C ASP A 49 -4.80 -10.12 -0.83
N ALA A 50 -3.50 -10.30 -1.01
CA ALA A 50 -2.60 -9.17 -1.33
C ALA A 50 -2.90 -8.53 -2.68
N VAL A 51 -3.50 -9.27 -3.61
CA VAL A 51 -3.87 -8.75 -4.93
C VAL A 51 -5.32 -9.12 -5.21
N ARG A 52 -6.13 -8.14 -5.59
CA ARG A 52 -7.53 -8.37 -5.95
C ARG A 52 -7.85 -7.62 -7.24
N PRO A 53 -8.44 -8.27 -8.21
CA PRO A 53 -8.70 -9.71 -8.27
C PRO A 53 -7.40 -10.49 -8.38
N LEU A 54 -7.43 -11.77 -8.07
CA LEU A 54 -6.22 -12.60 -8.07
C LEU A 54 -5.54 -12.65 -9.43
N ASN A 55 -6.31 -12.49 -10.50
CA ASN A 55 -5.77 -12.52 -11.85
C ASN A 55 -5.45 -11.13 -12.41
N ALA A 56 -5.28 -10.13 -11.54
CA ALA A 56 -4.90 -8.79 -11.99
C ALA A 56 -3.60 -8.85 -12.81
N LYS A 57 -3.48 -7.95 -13.78
CA LYS A 57 -2.31 -7.93 -14.63
C LYS A 57 -1.06 -7.64 -13.84
N ARG A 58 -0.01 -8.39 -14.12
CA ARG A 58 1.27 -8.19 -13.43
C ARG A 58 1.80 -6.77 -13.60
N SER A 59 1.60 -6.18 -14.78
CA SER A 59 2.05 -4.81 -15.02
C SER A 59 1.34 -3.79 -14.13
N ASP A 60 0.06 -4.04 -13.82
CA ASP A 60 -0.68 -3.14 -12.95
C ASP A 60 -0.22 -3.28 -11.50
N VAL A 61 0.07 -4.50 -11.06
CA VAL A 61 0.62 -4.75 -9.73
C VAL A 61 1.98 -4.07 -9.60
N LYS A 62 2.83 -4.21 -10.61
CA LYS A 62 4.15 -3.59 -10.62
C LYS A 62 4.05 -2.07 -10.58
N LYS A 63 3.07 -1.49 -11.27
CA LYS A 63 2.87 -0.05 -11.25
C LYS A 63 2.56 0.43 -9.83
N ILE A 64 1.65 -0.25 -9.13
CA ILE A 64 1.30 0.14 -7.78
C ILE A 64 2.52 0.04 -6.85
N LEU A 65 3.29 -1.04 -6.95
CA LEU A 65 4.50 -1.21 -6.15
C LEU A 65 5.53 -0.13 -6.46
N SER A 66 5.70 0.20 -7.73
CA SER A 66 6.67 1.22 -8.13
C SER A 66 6.28 2.61 -7.61
N VAL A 67 5.01 2.96 -7.70
CA VAL A 67 4.54 4.24 -7.17
C VAL A 67 4.71 4.26 -5.65
N ALA A 68 4.41 3.15 -4.97
CA ALA A 68 4.59 3.06 -3.53
C ALA A 68 6.06 3.24 -3.15
N ALA A 69 6.97 2.63 -3.89
CA ALA A 69 8.41 2.76 -3.62
C ALA A 69 8.87 4.21 -3.77
N SER A 70 8.35 4.92 -4.76
CA SER A 70 8.71 6.31 -4.99
C SER A 70 8.19 7.24 -3.92
N HIS A 71 7.18 6.84 -3.17
CA HIS A 71 6.55 7.65 -2.14
C HIS A 71 6.58 6.98 -0.78
N PHE A 72 7.63 6.20 -0.53
CA PHE A 72 7.75 5.41 0.69
C PHE A 72 7.55 6.26 1.95
N ASP A 73 8.26 7.38 2.05
CA ASP A 73 8.22 8.21 3.25
C ASP A 73 6.82 8.78 3.50
N GLU A 74 6.15 9.21 2.42
CA GLU A 74 4.80 9.74 2.56
C GLU A 74 3.83 8.64 2.98
N LEU A 75 4.04 7.42 2.52
CA LEU A 75 3.17 6.30 2.88
C LEU A 75 3.40 5.85 4.32
N VAL A 76 4.64 5.89 4.79
CA VAL A 76 4.93 5.63 6.19
C VAL A 76 4.24 6.68 7.06
N GLU A 77 4.29 7.93 6.64
CA GLU A 77 3.62 9.00 7.37
C GLU A 77 2.11 8.77 7.40
N LEU A 78 1.54 8.34 6.29
CA LEU A 78 0.13 8.03 6.22
C LEU A 78 -0.24 6.91 7.20
N TRP A 79 0.57 5.87 7.26
CA TRP A 79 0.36 4.76 8.20
C TRP A 79 0.43 5.29 9.64
N GLU A 80 1.47 6.07 9.95
CA GLU A 80 1.67 6.55 11.31
C GLU A 80 0.58 7.48 11.79
N LYS A 81 0.07 8.32 10.92
CA LYS A 81 -1.02 9.20 11.28
C LYS A 81 -2.28 8.44 11.68
N ASN A 82 -2.46 7.25 11.16
CA ASN A 82 -3.64 6.46 11.43
C ASN A 82 -3.45 5.43 12.54
N HIS A 83 -2.20 5.22 12.99
CA HIS A 83 -1.90 4.19 13.98
C HIS A 83 -1.13 4.73 15.17
N ASP A 84 -0.94 6.07 15.23
CA ASP A 84 -0.15 6.63 16.23
C ASP A 84 -0.90 6.87 17.38
N ASN A 85 -1.61 6.53 17.82
CA ASN A 85 -2.25 6.86 18.85
C ASN A 85 -1.73 6.65 20.00
N ALA A 86 -0.75 6.64 19.93
CA ALA A 86 -0.08 6.38 21.05
C ALA A 86 -0.30 7.04 22.18
#